data_959a0fcaee4af879d3a533277267849a
#
_entry.id   959a0fcaee4af879d3a533277267849a
#
_cell.length_a   1.000
_cell.length_b   1.000
_cell.length_c   1.000
_cell.angle_alpha   90.00
_cell.angle_beta   90.00
_cell.angle_gamma   90.00
#
_symmetry.space_group_name_H-M   'P 1'
#
loop_
_entity.id
_entity.type
_entity.pdbx_description
1 polymer ?
#
loop_
_entity_poly.entity_id
_entity_poly.type
_entity_poly.pdbx_seq_one_letter_code
_entity_poly.pdbx_strand_id
1 'polypeptide(L)'
;MAIRTYGPNAVDWEERIDLDRLRKQRLARLNETLNRSSLGAVLSFDFANIRYMTATHIGTWAMDKLIRFALLVRGGEPVVWDFGSAARHHQLYNPWLDYSDGQGGPPTGARAGISTLRGAFHPDAGIAEDVARKIAAELREHGLAGEPLGIDVAEMPVLAALRAEGIDVVDGQQVFLEARRTKTRDEISLLTQACAMVDAAYEELYGYLRPGVRENECVGLVSKVLYDLGSEYVEGVNAISGERCSPHPHVYSDRLIRPGDPAFFDILHSHLGYRTCYYRTFAVGSASGAQRDAYVRCREYMDQAIALVRPGATTADIVQVWPRAEEFGFADETAAFALQYGHGVGLSIWEKPIFSRLVSLDHPEVLEEGMVFALETYWPAADGWSAARIEEELVVTADGCEVITKFPAEELLVAGRKYWTVGGELNTRRESQSHLNTRDR
;
A
#
# COMPACT_ATOMS: atom_id res chain seq x y z
N MET A 1 22.78 -18.91 2.65
CA MET A 1 22.19 -20.06 3.36
C MET A 1 21.24 -20.71 2.37
N ALA A 2 21.29 -22.02 2.16
CA ALA A 2 20.38 -22.68 1.23
C ALA A 2 18.94 -22.53 1.74
N ILE A 3 18.04 -22.16 0.85
CA ILE A 3 16.60 -22.12 1.14
C ILE A 3 16.16 -23.55 1.42
N ARG A 4 15.58 -23.79 2.59
CA ARG A 4 15.06 -25.12 2.93
C ARG A 4 13.71 -25.29 2.27
N THR A 5 13.55 -26.41 1.58
CA THR A 5 12.25 -26.84 1.10
C THR A 5 11.39 -27.33 2.27
N TYR A 6 10.10 -27.06 2.22
CA TYR A 6 9.13 -27.52 3.21
C TYR A 6 8.04 -28.30 2.47
N GLY A 7 7.53 -29.28 3.14
CA GLY A 7 6.62 -30.26 2.58
C GLY A 7 7.27 -31.63 2.43
N PRO A 8 6.48 -32.71 2.48
CA PRO A 8 6.98 -34.08 2.52
C PRO A 8 7.73 -34.50 1.26
N ASN A 9 7.47 -33.83 0.13
CA ASN A 9 8.10 -34.12 -1.15
C ASN A 9 9.21 -33.14 -1.54
N ALA A 10 9.53 -32.16 -0.67
CA ALA A 10 10.53 -31.13 -0.89
C ALA A 10 10.36 -30.35 -2.22
N VAL A 11 9.13 -30.13 -2.66
CA VAL A 11 8.79 -29.41 -3.89
C VAL A 11 8.38 -27.97 -3.64
N ASP A 12 7.99 -27.61 -2.40
CA ASP A 12 7.65 -26.26 -1.98
C ASP A 12 8.93 -25.49 -1.63
N TRP A 13 9.75 -25.28 -2.63
CA TRP A 13 11.03 -24.58 -2.49
C TRP A 13 10.93 -23.11 -2.91
N GLU A 14 9.73 -22.58 -2.91
CA GLU A 14 9.48 -21.19 -3.20
C GLU A 14 10.45 -20.27 -2.48
N GLU A 15 10.75 -19.15 -3.10
CA GLU A 15 11.64 -18.16 -2.52
C GLU A 15 11.10 -17.70 -1.19
N ARG A 16 11.82 -18.04 -0.13
CA ARG A 16 11.43 -17.62 1.19
C ARG A 16 12.06 -16.30 1.54
N ILE A 17 11.30 -15.49 2.26
CA ILE A 17 11.79 -14.24 2.78
C ILE A 17 12.90 -14.51 3.79
N ASP A 18 14.07 -13.98 3.52
CA ASP A 18 15.15 -13.91 4.49
C ASP A 18 15.01 -12.64 5.32
N LEU A 19 14.36 -12.74 6.47
CA LEU A 19 14.08 -11.60 7.33
C LEU A 19 15.35 -10.93 7.89
N ASP A 20 16.46 -11.65 8.04
CA ASP A 20 17.73 -11.05 8.47
C ASP A 20 18.36 -10.22 7.35
N ARG A 21 18.36 -10.76 6.13
CA ARG A 21 18.81 -10.01 4.95
C ARG A 21 17.92 -8.78 4.72
N LEU A 22 16.61 -8.93 4.78
CA LEU A 22 15.66 -7.85 4.62
C LEU A 22 15.94 -6.69 5.58
N ARG A 23 16.09 -6.98 6.88
CA ARG A 23 16.41 -5.96 7.91
C ARG A 23 17.71 -5.24 7.60
N LYS A 24 18.76 -5.99 7.32
CA LYS A 24 20.09 -5.44 7.03
C LYS A 24 20.08 -4.55 5.79
N GLN A 25 19.40 -4.98 4.73
CA GLN A 25 19.32 -4.22 3.48
C GLN A 25 18.52 -2.92 3.64
N ARG A 26 17.39 -2.96 4.35
CA ARG A 26 16.59 -1.76 4.64
C ARG A 26 17.40 -0.75 5.45
N LEU A 27 18.02 -1.18 6.53
CA LEU A 27 18.84 -0.30 7.36
C LEU A 27 20.04 0.24 6.59
N ALA A 28 20.71 -0.58 5.77
CA ALA A 28 21.84 -0.14 4.94
C ALA A 28 21.40 0.94 3.94
N ARG A 29 20.25 0.78 3.28
CA ARG A 29 19.71 1.80 2.36
C ARG A 29 19.36 3.11 3.06
N LEU A 30 18.73 3.01 4.25
CA LEU A 30 18.41 4.20 5.02
C LEU A 30 19.69 4.95 5.46
N ASN A 31 20.68 4.23 5.96
CA ASN A 31 21.99 4.80 6.32
C ASN A 31 22.69 5.45 5.12
N GLU A 32 22.67 4.79 3.95
CA GLU A 32 23.24 5.33 2.73
C GLU A 32 22.55 6.64 2.31
N THR A 33 21.21 6.66 2.38
CA THR A 33 20.43 7.86 2.05
C THR A 33 20.67 8.98 3.05
N LEU A 34 20.72 8.67 4.35
CA LEU A 34 21.04 9.62 5.41
C LEU A 34 22.45 10.17 5.22
N ASN A 35 23.43 9.33 4.90
CA ASN A 35 24.82 9.75 4.66
C ASN A 35 24.97 10.69 3.45
N ARG A 36 24.09 10.59 2.45
CA ARG A 36 24.05 11.49 1.29
C ARG A 36 23.31 12.80 1.56
N SER A 37 22.55 12.87 2.64
CA SER A 37 21.81 14.06 3.05
C SER A 37 22.67 15.02 3.88
N SER A 38 22.13 16.21 4.16
CA SER A 38 22.72 17.16 5.09
C SER A 38 22.35 16.92 6.55
N LEU A 39 21.60 15.85 6.86
CA LEU A 39 21.07 15.58 8.20
C LEU A 39 22.06 14.83 9.06
N GLY A 40 22.15 15.17 10.35
CA GLY A 40 22.90 14.41 11.35
C GLY A 40 22.16 13.16 11.80
N ALA A 41 20.82 13.20 11.79
CA ALA A 41 19.96 12.10 12.22
C ALA A 41 18.58 12.22 11.60
N VAL A 42 17.80 11.11 11.63
CA VAL A 42 16.37 11.09 11.34
C VAL A 42 15.59 10.54 12.54
N LEU A 43 14.56 11.27 12.95
CA LEU A 43 13.59 10.89 13.98
C LEU A 43 12.25 10.58 13.32
N SER A 44 11.71 9.42 13.61
CA SER A 44 10.44 8.98 13.04
C SER A 44 9.39 8.72 14.12
N PHE A 45 8.18 9.20 13.87
CA PHE A 45 6.95 8.82 14.56
C PHE A 45 6.02 8.04 13.62
N ASP A 46 6.32 7.98 12.34
CA ASP A 46 5.57 7.21 11.36
C ASP A 46 5.76 5.71 11.55
N PHE A 47 4.65 4.98 11.54
CA PHE A 47 4.63 3.56 11.86
C PHE A 47 5.41 2.70 10.84
N ALA A 48 5.34 3.06 9.55
CA ALA A 48 6.05 2.37 8.48
C ALA A 48 7.55 2.67 8.51
N ASN A 49 7.93 3.95 8.73
CA ASN A 49 9.33 4.36 8.84
C ASN A 49 10.02 3.71 10.04
N ILE A 50 9.35 3.66 11.21
CA ILE A 50 9.87 2.95 12.39
C ILE A 50 10.08 1.47 12.06
N ARG A 51 9.13 0.82 11.39
CA ARG A 51 9.25 -0.58 11.00
C ARG A 51 10.37 -0.80 9.98
N TYR A 52 10.53 0.10 9.02
CA TYR A 52 11.62 0.05 8.04
C TYR A 52 12.98 0.09 8.72
N MET A 53 13.15 1.00 9.66
CA MET A 53 14.39 1.29 10.37
C MET A 53 14.74 0.18 11.38
N THR A 54 13.76 -0.27 12.18
CA THR A 54 14.01 -1.10 13.37
C THR A 54 13.53 -2.55 13.22
N ALA A 55 12.73 -2.85 12.20
CA ALA A 55 12.00 -4.10 12.02
C ALA A 55 11.13 -4.50 13.23
N THR A 56 10.69 -3.52 14.02
CA THR A 56 9.78 -3.74 15.14
C THR A 56 8.34 -3.45 14.74
N HIS A 57 7.42 -4.21 15.30
CA HIS A 57 5.99 -4.05 15.10
C HIS A 57 5.25 -4.11 16.45
N ILE A 58 4.21 -3.31 16.59
CA ILE A 58 3.23 -3.38 17.66
C ILE A 58 1.84 -3.38 17.04
N GLY A 59 0.80 -3.61 17.81
CA GLY A 59 -0.57 -3.68 17.29
C GLY A 59 -0.96 -2.47 16.45
N THR A 60 -1.65 -2.72 15.33
CA THR A 60 -2.09 -1.68 14.37
C THR A 60 -3.01 -0.63 14.98
N TRP A 61 -3.63 -0.92 16.14
CA TRP A 61 -4.38 0.05 16.94
C TRP A 61 -3.57 1.31 17.31
N ALA A 62 -2.23 1.19 17.31
CA ALA A 62 -1.32 2.29 17.64
C ALA A 62 -0.84 3.09 16.42
N MET A 63 -1.21 2.69 15.21
CA MET A 63 -0.64 3.22 13.96
C MET A 63 -0.80 4.74 13.81
N ASP A 64 -1.96 5.27 14.18
CA ASP A 64 -2.29 6.70 14.07
C ASP A 64 -2.08 7.48 15.38
N LYS A 65 -1.57 6.83 16.43
CA LYS A 65 -1.48 7.42 17.77
C LYS A 65 -0.18 8.18 18.03
N LEU A 66 0.82 8.02 17.17
CA LEU A 66 2.17 8.57 17.34
C LEU A 66 2.79 8.23 18.72
N ILE A 67 2.43 7.06 19.27
CA ILE A 67 2.82 6.65 20.62
C ILE A 67 4.30 6.32 20.73
N ARG A 68 4.86 5.71 19.67
CA ARG A 68 6.24 5.26 19.59
C ARG A 68 7.06 6.19 18.70
N PHE A 69 8.36 6.19 18.90
CA PHE A 69 9.29 6.94 18.06
C PHE A 69 10.63 6.21 17.96
N ALA A 70 11.37 6.47 16.88
CA ALA A 70 12.68 5.89 16.69
C ALA A 70 13.63 6.90 16.05
N LEU A 71 14.89 6.82 16.46
CA LEU A 71 15.99 7.68 16.00
C LEU A 71 17.05 6.82 15.31
N LEU A 72 17.53 7.29 14.15
CA LEU A 72 18.75 6.81 13.53
C LEU A 72 19.72 7.99 13.40
N VAL A 73 20.84 7.91 14.06
CA VAL A 73 21.93 8.86 13.89
C VAL A 73 22.82 8.44 12.73
N ARG A 74 23.43 9.40 12.02
CA ARG A 74 24.33 9.13 10.91
C ARG A 74 25.49 8.25 11.34
N GLY A 75 25.65 7.10 10.67
CA GLY A 75 26.69 6.12 10.98
C GLY A 75 26.44 5.29 12.26
N GLY A 76 25.24 5.40 12.86
CA GLY A 76 24.87 4.64 14.06
C GLY A 76 23.83 3.56 13.78
N GLU A 77 23.33 2.97 14.87
CA GLU A 77 22.28 1.98 14.90
C GLU A 77 20.96 2.61 15.36
N PRO A 78 19.81 2.11 14.93
CA PRO A 78 18.53 2.69 15.27
C PRO A 78 18.11 2.38 16.71
N VAL A 79 17.58 3.39 17.40
CA VAL A 79 16.99 3.24 18.75
C VAL A 79 15.50 3.49 18.65
N VAL A 80 14.69 2.59 19.22
CA VAL A 80 13.23 2.75 19.30
C VAL A 80 12.79 2.91 20.77
N TRP A 81 11.91 3.90 20.99
CA TRP A 81 11.20 4.06 22.24
C TRP A 81 9.75 3.61 22.07
N ASP A 82 9.34 2.76 23.00
CA ASP A 82 8.00 2.18 23.01
C ASP A 82 7.47 2.15 24.45
N PHE A 83 6.16 1.95 24.63
CA PHE A 83 5.64 1.78 25.98
C PHE A 83 6.27 0.56 26.66
N GLY A 84 6.45 0.62 27.98
CA GLY A 84 7.37 -0.25 28.74
C GLY A 84 7.22 -1.74 28.46
N SER A 85 5.99 -2.27 28.31
CA SER A 85 5.79 -3.69 28.00
C SER A 85 6.24 -4.06 26.58
N ALA A 86 6.01 -3.20 25.59
CA ALA A 86 6.48 -3.42 24.23
C ALA A 86 8.01 -3.29 24.14
N ALA A 87 8.59 -2.27 24.79
CA ALA A 87 10.04 -2.12 24.86
C ALA A 87 10.69 -3.37 25.48
N ARG A 88 10.11 -3.89 26.58
CA ARG A 88 10.61 -5.13 27.21
C ARG A 88 10.46 -6.34 26.32
N HIS A 89 9.36 -6.45 25.55
CA HIS A 89 9.17 -7.50 24.58
C HIS A 89 10.24 -7.44 23.48
N HIS A 90 10.50 -6.24 22.92
CA HIS A 90 11.56 -6.05 21.93
C HIS A 90 12.93 -6.45 22.48
N GLN A 91 13.26 -6.08 23.70
CA GLN A 91 14.51 -6.49 24.36
C GLN A 91 14.68 -8.01 24.46
N LEU A 92 13.59 -8.74 24.65
CA LEU A 92 13.63 -10.20 24.84
C LEU A 92 13.63 -10.98 23.51
N TYR A 93 12.94 -10.46 22.48
CA TYR A 93 12.61 -11.24 21.29
C TYR A 93 13.12 -10.65 19.98
N ASN A 94 13.72 -9.45 20.02
CA ASN A 94 14.31 -8.80 18.85
C ASN A 94 15.83 -8.65 19.00
N PRO A 95 16.60 -9.76 18.89
CA PRO A 95 18.04 -9.76 19.20
C PRO A 95 18.85 -8.83 18.29
N TRP A 96 18.32 -8.44 17.13
CA TRP A 96 18.97 -7.48 16.23
C TRP A 96 18.98 -6.02 16.77
N LEU A 97 18.30 -5.74 17.88
CA LEU A 97 18.35 -4.47 18.59
C LEU A 97 19.31 -4.52 19.82
N ASP A 98 20.08 -5.59 19.93
CA ASP A 98 21.10 -5.71 20.95
C ASP A 98 22.45 -5.25 20.40
N TYR A 99 22.88 -4.05 20.80
CA TYR A 99 24.15 -3.44 20.40
C TYR A 99 25.20 -3.55 21.53
N SER A 100 25.01 -4.42 22.49
CA SER A 100 25.84 -4.54 23.70
C SER A 100 27.08 -5.41 23.52
N ASP A 101 27.76 -5.42 22.40
CA ASP A 101 29.02 -6.12 22.14
C ASP A 101 29.23 -7.49 22.82
N GLY A 102 28.14 -8.17 23.16
CA GLY A 102 28.15 -9.44 23.88
C GLY A 102 28.53 -9.37 25.36
N GLN A 103 28.58 -8.21 25.97
CA GLN A 103 28.96 -7.99 27.37
C GLN A 103 27.83 -8.23 28.38
N GLY A 104 26.67 -8.73 27.93
CA GLY A 104 25.58 -9.18 28.83
C GLY A 104 24.75 -8.06 29.46
N GLY A 105 24.77 -6.86 28.90
CA GLY A 105 23.85 -5.76 29.25
C GLY A 105 22.44 -5.96 28.65
N PRO A 106 21.44 -5.18 29.07
CA PRO A 106 20.15 -5.18 28.38
C PRO A 106 20.32 -4.63 26.95
N PRO A 107 19.52 -5.14 25.96
CA PRO A 107 19.52 -4.60 24.61
C PRO A 107 19.34 -3.09 24.60
N THR A 108 20.24 -2.38 23.91
CA THR A 108 20.30 -0.92 23.95
C THR A 108 19.44 -0.23 22.91
N GLY A 109 19.03 -0.96 21.87
CA GLY A 109 18.23 -0.44 20.76
C GLY A 109 16.73 -0.33 21.02
N ALA A 110 16.22 -0.94 22.10
CA ALA A 110 14.81 -0.83 22.49
C ALA A 110 14.68 -0.30 23.91
N ARG A 111 14.02 0.84 24.07
CA ARG A 111 13.93 1.58 25.34
C ARG A 111 12.49 1.94 25.68
N ALA A 112 12.18 2.10 26.97
CA ALA A 112 10.89 2.60 27.40
C ALA A 112 10.76 4.10 27.15
N GLY A 113 9.64 4.49 26.54
CA GLY A 113 9.30 5.89 26.26
C GLY A 113 8.08 5.98 25.37
N ILE A 114 7.30 7.03 25.56
CA ILE A 114 6.09 7.29 24.77
C ILE A 114 6.04 8.75 24.37
N SER A 115 5.31 9.05 23.30
CA SER A 115 4.99 10.42 22.88
C SER A 115 3.67 10.89 23.51
N THR A 116 3.20 12.05 23.11
CA THR A 116 2.05 12.76 23.69
C THR A 116 0.70 12.09 23.43
N LEU A 117 0.64 11.01 22.65
CA LEU A 117 -0.59 10.33 22.24
C LEU A 117 -1.56 11.29 21.55
N ARG A 118 -1.06 12.09 20.59
CA ARG A 118 -1.85 13.11 19.89
C ARG A 118 -2.52 14.09 20.83
N GLY A 119 -1.79 14.53 21.87
CA GLY A 119 -2.27 15.49 22.84
C GLY A 119 -3.27 14.93 23.86
N ALA A 120 -3.39 13.58 23.96
CA ALA A 120 -4.27 12.97 24.96
C ALA A 120 -3.74 13.11 26.40
N PHE A 121 -2.43 13.28 26.58
CA PHE A 121 -1.86 13.64 27.88
C PHE A 121 -2.09 15.11 28.19
N HIS A 122 -2.17 15.42 29.50
CA HIS A 122 -2.25 16.81 29.93
C HIS A 122 -1.01 17.58 29.45
N PRO A 123 -1.15 18.80 28.90
CA PRO A 123 -0.02 19.57 28.38
C PRO A 123 1.15 19.73 29.35
N ASP A 124 0.87 19.91 30.63
CA ASP A 124 1.88 20.10 31.67
C ASP A 124 2.46 18.79 32.23
N ALA A 125 2.18 17.64 31.61
CA ALA A 125 2.73 16.34 32.04
C ALA A 125 4.21 16.16 31.72
N GLY A 126 4.81 17.07 30.93
CA GLY A 126 6.25 17.04 30.58
C GLY A 126 6.64 15.93 29.62
N ILE A 127 5.68 15.33 28.90
CA ILE A 127 5.93 14.18 28.02
C ILE A 127 6.70 14.63 26.75
N ALA A 128 6.32 15.76 26.14
CA ALA A 128 7.02 16.29 24.97
C ALA A 128 8.47 16.66 25.31
N GLU A 129 8.68 17.26 26.47
CA GLU A 129 10.01 17.61 26.98
C GLU A 129 10.83 16.36 27.29
N ASP A 130 10.21 15.29 27.78
CA ASP A 130 10.89 14.00 28.01
C ASP A 130 11.38 13.38 26.71
N VAL A 131 10.55 13.38 25.66
CA VAL A 131 10.96 12.98 24.29
C VAL A 131 12.14 13.81 23.82
N ALA A 132 12.05 15.14 23.91
CA ALA A 132 13.08 16.04 23.45
C ALA A 132 14.42 15.83 24.18
N ARG A 133 14.39 15.67 25.51
CA ARG A 133 15.60 15.37 26.32
C ARG A 133 16.26 14.05 25.91
N LYS A 134 15.46 12.99 25.66
CA LYS A 134 15.97 11.70 25.18
C LYS A 134 16.69 11.83 23.85
N ILE A 135 16.07 12.51 22.88
CA ILE A 135 16.67 12.75 21.57
C ILE A 135 17.92 13.62 21.68
N ALA A 136 17.88 14.71 22.45
CA ALA A 136 19.05 15.57 22.66
C ALA A 136 20.22 14.82 23.32
N ALA A 137 19.95 13.87 24.21
CA ALA A 137 20.98 13.03 24.83
C ALA A 137 21.67 12.15 23.79
N GLU A 138 20.91 11.45 22.93
CA GLU A 138 21.47 10.62 21.86
C GLU A 138 22.32 11.44 20.87
N LEU A 139 21.80 12.59 20.43
CA LEU A 139 22.56 13.46 19.51
C LEU A 139 23.88 13.93 20.14
N ARG A 140 23.89 14.28 21.43
CA ARG A 140 25.12 14.66 22.16
C ARG A 140 26.10 13.49 22.29
N GLU A 141 25.61 12.30 22.64
CA GLU A 141 26.42 11.10 22.78
C GLU A 141 27.16 10.75 21.49
N HIS A 142 26.53 10.99 20.33
CA HIS A 142 27.11 10.74 19.02
C HIS A 142 27.82 11.96 18.40
N GLY A 143 27.95 13.09 19.14
CA GLY A 143 28.63 14.29 18.65
C GLY A 143 27.88 15.06 17.55
N LEU A 144 26.57 14.85 17.43
CA LEU A 144 25.70 15.41 16.38
C LEU A 144 24.79 16.55 16.88
N ALA A 145 24.99 17.07 18.08
CA ALA A 145 24.13 18.09 18.69
C ALA A 145 24.00 19.39 17.89
N GLY A 146 24.95 19.68 16.98
CA GLY A 146 24.95 20.87 16.12
C GLY A 146 24.47 20.60 14.70
N GLU A 147 24.06 19.37 14.37
CA GLU A 147 23.60 19.00 13.04
C GLU A 147 22.07 18.95 12.94
N PRO A 148 21.48 19.22 11.76
CA PRO A 148 20.05 19.19 11.58
C PRO A 148 19.45 17.80 11.85
N LEU A 149 18.31 17.75 12.55
CA LEU A 149 17.49 16.57 12.79
C LEU A 149 16.32 16.54 11.82
N GLY A 150 16.30 15.56 10.92
CA GLY A 150 15.17 15.34 10.04
C GLY A 150 14.03 14.62 10.76
N ILE A 151 12.79 15.10 10.61
CA ILE A 151 11.60 14.46 11.20
C ILE A 151 10.57 14.21 10.09
N ASP A 152 9.93 13.04 10.12
CA ASP A 152 8.86 12.68 9.18
C ASP A 152 7.50 13.28 9.56
N VAL A 153 7.02 12.98 10.74
CA VAL A 153 5.77 13.50 11.30
C VAL A 153 5.95 13.67 12.80
N ALA A 154 5.42 14.75 13.36
CA ALA A 154 5.42 14.95 14.80
C ALA A 154 4.32 15.92 15.21
N GLU A 155 3.92 15.84 16.48
CA GLU A 155 2.98 16.77 17.09
C GLU A 155 3.67 18.11 17.42
N MET A 156 2.92 19.19 17.31
CA MET A 156 3.44 20.54 17.61
C MET A 156 4.14 20.68 18.95
N PRO A 157 3.65 20.11 20.08
CA PRO A 157 4.35 20.18 21.36
C PRO A 157 5.74 19.51 21.32
N VAL A 158 5.88 18.38 20.61
CA VAL A 158 7.16 17.68 20.46
C VAL A 158 8.13 18.54 19.64
N LEU A 159 7.69 19.14 18.54
CA LEU A 159 8.52 20.06 17.74
C LEU A 159 9.00 21.27 18.56
N ALA A 160 8.09 21.85 19.37
CA ALA A 160 8.43 22.97 20.24
C ALA A 160 9.47 22.57 21.32
N ALA A 161 9.30 21.41 21.92
CA ALA A 161 10.22 20.89 22.94
C ALA A 161 11.61 20.58 22.35
N LEU A 162 11.69 19.98 21.14
CA LEU A 162 12.94 19.73 20.45
C LEU A 162 13.70 21.05 20.15
N ARG A 163 12.97 22.06 19.66
CA ARG A 163 13.56 23.39 19.42
C ARG A 163 14.02 24.08 20.73
N ALA A 164 13.29 23.86 21.84
CA ALA A 164 13.70 24.39 23.15
C ALA A 164 14.98 23.73 23.67
N GLU A 165 15.28 22.47 23.30
CA GLU A 165 16.58 21.81 23.53
C GLU A 165 17.70 22.28 22.59
N GLY A 166 17.42 23.25 21.69
CA GLY A 166 18.38 23.79 20.75
C GLY A 166 18.61 22.95 19.51
N ILE A 167 17.72 22.00 19.21
CA ILE A 167 17.84 21.13 18.05
C ILE A 167 17.26 21.84 16.81
N ASP A 168 18.02 21.88 15.72
CA ASP A 168 17.54 22.33 14.41
C ASP A 168 16.70 21.24 13.75
N VAL A 169 15.37 21.45 13.70
CA VAL A 169 14.39 20.48 13.21
C VAL A 169 13.98 20.84 11.80
N VAL A 170 14.17 19.92 10.86
CA VAL A 170 13.85 20.06 9.42
C VAL A 170 13.06 18.85 8.90
N ASP A 171 12.62 18.90 7.62
CA ASP A 171 11.96 17.78 6.97
C ASP A 171 12.91 16.58 6.80
N GLY A 172 12.54 15.44 7.35
CA GLY A 172 13.23 14.16 7.22
C GLY A 172 12.48 13.13 6.38
N GLN A 173 11.23 13.43 5.98
CA GLN A 173 10.39 12.48 5.25
C GLN A 173 11.02 12.08 3.91
N GLN A 174 11.71 12.99 3.23
CA GLN A 174 12.34 12.70 1.94
C GLN A 174 13.45 11.64 2.05
N VAL A 175 14.15 11.57 3.17
CA VAL A 175 15.18 10.53 3.40
C VAL A 175 14.54 9.15 3.46
N PHE A 176 13.40 9.01 4.13
CA PHE A 176 12.69 7.74 4.20
C PHE A 176 12.07 7.36 2.86
N LEU A 177 11.42 8.28 2.16
CA LEU A 177 10.81 8.03 0.87
C LEU A 177 11.85 7.61 -0.18
N GLU A 178 13.02 8.26 -0.17
CA GLU A 178 14.11 7.92 -1.08
C GLU A 178 14.72 6.54 -0.75
N ALA A 179 14.92 6.23 0.53
CA ALA A 179 15.43 4.93 0.96
C ALA A 179 14.49 3.76 0.57
N ARG A 180 13.17 4.01 0.52
CA ARG A 180 12.13 3.02 0.21
C ARG A 180 11.75 2.99 -1.28
N ARG A 181 12.22 3.92 -2.09
CA ARG A 181 11.82 4.09 -3.50
C ARG A 181 12.04 2.83 -4.33
N THR A 182 13.21 2.21 -4.24
CA THR A 182 13.51 0.93 -4.86
C THR A 182 13.43 -0.19 -3.83
N LYS A 183 12.80 -1.30 -4.17
CA LYS A 183 12.59 -2.44 -3.27
C LYS A 183 13.72 -3.47 -3.41
N THR A 184 14.05 -4.14 -2.33
CA THR A 184 14.90 -5.31 -2.35
C THR A 184 14.12 -6.52 -2.87
N ARG A 185 14.83 -7.60 -3.22
CA ARG A 185 14.19 -8.87 -3.61
C ARG A 185 13.21 -9.39 -2.57
N ASP A 186 13.57 -9.32 -1.28
CA ASP A 186 12.67 -9.78 -0.20
C ASP A 186 11.43 -8.89 -0.06
N GLU A 187 11.56 -7.58 -0.27
CA GLU A 187 10.43 -6.64 -0.29
C GLU A 187 9.49 -6.93 -1.46
N ILE A 188 10.03 -7.17 -2.67
CA ILE A 188 9.25 -7.55 -3.85
C ILE A 188 8.51 -8.86 -3.60
N SER A 189 9.19 -9.88 -3.03
CA SER A 189 8.55 -11.15 -2.69
C SER A 189 7.40 -10.98 -1.68
N LEU A 190 7.53 -10.09 -0.71
CA LEU A 190 6.46 -9.77 0.26
C LEU A 190 5.27 -9.07 -0.42
N LEU A 191 5.53 -8.11 -1.31
CA LEU A 191 4.49 -7.44 -2.08
C LEU A 191 3.76 -8.43 -2.99
N THR A 192 4.48 -9.31 -3.68
CA THR A 192 3.88 -10.36 -4.52
C THR A 192 3.01 -11.32 -3.69
N GLN A 193 3.45 -11.71 -2.49
CA GLN A 193 2.63 -12.52 -1.58
C GLN A 193 1.39 -11.77 -1.10
N ALA A 194 1.52 -10.48 -0.77
CA ALA A 194 0.39 -9.66 -0.40
C ALA A 194 -0.64 -9.54 -1.54
N CYS A 195 -0.19 -9.34 -2.79
CA CYS A 195 -1.05 -9.35 -3.97
C CYS A 195 -1.76 -10.71 -4.14
N ALA A 196 -1.04 -11.83 -4.00
CA ALA A 196 -1.63 -13.16 -4.11
C ALA A 196 -2.72 -13.44 -3.07
N MET A 197 -2.61 -12.84 -1.87
CA MET A 197 -3.67 -12.91 -0.86
C MET A 197 -4.92 -12.14 -1.31
N VAL A 198 -4.74 -11.01 -1.99
CA VAL A 198 -5.85 -10.24 -2.57
C VAL A 198 -6.46 -10.96 -3.77
N ASP A 199 -5.64 -11.60 -4.62
CA ASP A 199 -6.14 -12.44 -5.71
C ASP A 199 -7.10 -13.53 -5.18
N ALA A 200 -6.71 -14.21 -4.10
CA ALA A 200 -7.57 -15.20 -3.43
C ALA A 200 -8.84 -14.57 -2.84
N ALA A 201 -8.76 -13.36 -2.29
CA ALA A 201 -9.92 -12.64 -1.79
C ALA A 201 -10.88 -12.23 -2.92
N TYR A 202 -10.36 -11.85 -4.09
CA TYR A 202 -11.17 -11.58 -5.28
C TYR A 202 -11.87 -12.84 -5.82
N GLU A 203 -11.20 -14.00 -5.80
CA GLU A 203 -11.82 -15.27 -6.20
C GLU A 203 -13.04 -15.59 -5.33
N GLU A 204 -12.90 -15.50 -4.01
CA GLU A 204 -13.99 -15.71 -3.07
C GLU A 204 -15.09 -14.64 -3.23
N LEU A 205 -14.71 -13.40 -3.43
CA LEU A 205 -15.64 -12.29 -3.67
C LEU A 205 -16.44 -12.51 -4.97
N TYR A 206 -15.79 -12.91 -6.05
CA TYR A 206 -16.44 -13.19 -7.32
C TYR A 206 -17.48 -14.31 -7.19
N GLY A 207 -17.15 -15.36 -6.45
CA GLY A 207 -18.09 -16.46 -6.15
C GLY A 207 -19.27 -16.04 -5.27
N TYR A 208 -19.08 -15.08 -4.38
CA TYR A 208 -20.09 -14.58 -3.45
C TYR A 208 -21.00 -13.50 -4.06
N LEU A 209 -20.46 -12.67 -4.94
CA LEU A 209 -21.07 -11.46 -5.47
C LEU A 209 -22.29 -11.82 -6.34
N ARG A 210 -23.47 -11.34 -5.93
CA ARG A 210 -24.76 -11.57 -6.60
C ARG A 210 -25.76 -10.49 -6.23
N PRO A 211 -26.85 -10.34 -7.00
CA PRO A 211 -27.95 -9.46 -6.60
C PRO A 211 -28.48 -9.83 -5.20
N GLY A 212 -28.72 -8.82 -4.38
CA GLY A 212 -29.27 -8.98 -3.03
C GLY A 212 -28.23 -9.06 -1.91
N VAL A 213 -26.91 -9.10 -2.22
CA VAL A 213 -25.88 -8.89 -1.21
C VAL A 213 -25.62 -7.39 -0.99
N ARG A 214 -25.06 -7.04 0.14
CA ARG A 214 -24.70 -5.64 0.46
C ARG A 214 -23.21 -5.38 0.26
N GLU A 215 -22.85 -4.13 0.02
CA GLU A 215 -21.45 -3.72 -0.07
C GLU A 215 -20.67 -4.11 1.20
N ASN A 216 -21.22 -3.81 2.38
CA ASN A 216 -20.57 -4.16 3.66
C ASN A 216 -20.48 -5.67 3.93
N GLU A 217 -21.36 -6.50 3.36
CA GLU A 217 -21.22 -7.95 3.42
C GLU A 217 -20.02 -8.44 2.59
N CYS A 218 -19.80 -7.82 1.43
CA CYS A 218 -18.60 -8.06 0.61
C CYS A 218 -17.33 -7.66 1.36
N VAL A 219 -17.33 -6.51 2.03
CA VAL A 219 -16.21 -6.06 2.88
C VAL A 219 -15.89 -7.05 4.00
N GLY A 220 -16.94 -7.56 4.67
CA GLY A 220 -16.81 -8.59 5.71
C GLY A 220 -16.18 -9.88 5.20
N LEU A 221 -16.62 -10.36 4.01
CA LEU A 221 -16.05 -11.54 3.36
C LEU A 221 -14.56 -11.34 3.04
N VAL A 222 -14.23 -10.27 2.31
CA VAL A 222 -12.85 -9.95 1.92
C VAL A 222 -11.94 -9.86 3.14
N SER A 223 -12.36 -9.11 4.17
CA SER A 223 -11.61 -8.97 5.42
C SER A 223 -11.36 -10.32 6.09
N LYS A 224 -12.40 -11.19 6.14
CA LYS A 224 -12.24 -12.53 6.71
C LYS A 224 -11.20 -13.34 5.94
N VAL A 225 -11.30 -13.39 4.61
CA VAL A 225 -10.36 -14.15 3.78
C VAL A 225 -8.93 -13.68 3.99
N LEU A 226 -8.68 -12.37 3.97
CA LEU A 226 -7.36 -11.81 4.17
C LEU A 226 -6.78 -12.14 5.56
N TYR A 227 -7.57 -12.02 6.63
CA TYR A 227 -7.11 -12.41 7.97
C TYR A 227 -6.88 -13.93 8.10
N ASP A 228 -7.70 -14.77 7.49
CA ASP A 228 -7.50 -16.22 7.47
C ASP A 228 -6.19 -16.61 6.76
N LEU A 229 -5.77 -15.83 5.75
CA LEU A 229 -4.51 -16.01 5.02
C LEU A 229 -3.30 -15.39 5.72
N GLY A 230 -3.47 -14.66 6.83
CA GLY A 230 -2.38 -14.09 7.63
C GLY A 230 -2.11 -12.62 7.39
N SER A 231 -3.07 -11.86 6.87
CA SER A 231 -2.99 -10.39 6.86
C SER A 231 -2.82 -9.86 8.28
N GLU A 232 -1.91 -8.92 8.47
CA GLU A 232 -1.75 -8.22 9.75
C GLU A 232 -2.82 -7.13 9.94
N TYR A 233 -3.28 -6.56 8.82
CA TYR A 233 -4.17 -5.41 8.85
C TYR A 233 -4.88 -5.26 7.50
N VAL A 234 -6.21 -5.22 7.52
CA VAL A 234 -7.03 -4.79 6.38
C VAL A 234 -7.28 -3.30 6.56
N GLU A 235 -6.58 -2.48 5.78
CA GLU A 235 -6.62 -1.02 5.88
C GLU A 235 -7.97 -0.48 5.40
N GLY A 236 -8.49 -1.06 4.31
CA GLY A 236 -9.78 -0.72 3.76
C GLY A 236 -10.18 -1.64 2.62
N VAL A 237 -11.48 -1.69 2.40
CA VAL A 237 -12.08 -2.27 1.20
C VAL A 237 -13.09 -1.26 0.67
N ASN A 238 -12.73 -0.55 -0.40
CA ASN A 238 -13.65 0.36 -1.07
C ASN A 238 -14.62 -0.49 -1.92
N ALA A 239 -15.74 -0.88 -1.35
CA ALA A 239 -16.79 -1.64 -2.03
C ALA A 239 -17.88 -0.69 -2.51
N ILE A 240 -17.98 -0.49 -3.81
CA ILE A 240 -18.81 0.55 -4.42
C ILE A 240 -19.64 -0.08 -5.53
N SER A 241 -20.96 0.18 -5.54
CA SER A 241 -21.87 -0.43 -6.50
C SER A 241 -22.94 0.53 -7.02
N GLY A 242 -23.42 0.23 -8.22
CA GLY A 242 -24.50 0.95 -8.85
C GLY A 242 -24.18 2.40 -9.12
N GLU A 243 -25.13 3.29 -8.82
CA GLU A 243 -25.03 4.74 -9.02
C GLU A 243 -23.91 5.40 -8.22
N ARG A 244 -23.33 4.72 -7.24
CA ARG A 244 -22.20 5.22 -6.47
C ARG A 244 -20.86 5.03 -7.21
N CYS A 245 -20.84 4.33 -8.33
CA CYS A 245 -19.66 4.18 -9.15
C CYS A 245 -19.26 5.47 -9.89
N SER A 246 -20.19 6.40 -10.12
CA SER A 246 -19.90 7.65 -10.85
C SER A 246 -20.71 8.83 -10.33
N PRO A 247 -20.08 9.80 -9.63
CA PRO A 247 -18.71 9.75 -9.08
C PRO A 247 -18.62 8.82 -7.87
N HIS A 248 -17.44 8.21 -7.65
CA HIS A 248 -17.30 7.26 -6.56
C HIS A 248 -16.77 7.90 -5.25
N PRO A 249 -17.28 7.47 -4.07
CA PRO A 249 -16.97 8.11 -2.80
C PRO A 249 -15.78 7.53 -2.03
N HIS A 250 -15.04 6.54 -2.55
CA HIS A 250 -13.96 5.80 -1.88
C HIS A 250 -14.35 5.22 -0.50
N VAL A 251 -15.61 4.81 -0.36
CA VAL A 251 -16.14 4.22 0.88
C VAL A 251 -17.32 3.30 0.59
N TYR A 252 -17.37 2.17 1.26
CA TYR A 252 -18.49 1.24 1.19
C TYR A 252 -19.72 1.77 1.96
N SER A 253 -20.87 1.14 1.72
CA SER A 253 -22.12 1.41 2.43
C SER A 253 -22.88 0.11 2.72
N ASP A 254 -24.12 0.24 3.22
CA ASP A 254 -25.07 -0.85 3.37
C ASP A 254 -25.99 -1.04 2.15
N ARG A 255 -25.65 -0.41 1.00
CA ARG A 255 -26.42 -0.51 -0.23
C ARG A 255 -26.54 -1.95 -0.69
N LEU A 256 -27.78 -2.36 -1.02
CA LEU A 256 -28.04 -3.63 -1.72
C LEU A 256 -27.59 -3.54 -3.18
N ILE A 257 -26.78 -4.48 -3.61
CA ILE A 257 -26.33 -4.64 -4.99
C ILE A 257 -27.50 -5.24 -5.80
N ARG A 258 -27.78 -4.63 -6.94
CA ARG A 258 -28.96 -4.96 -7.78
C ARG A 258 -28.52 -5.62 -9.09
N PRO A 259 -29.43 -6.33 -9.78
CA PRO A 259 -29.13 -6.85 -11.12
C PRO A 259 -28.77 -5.71 -12.08
N GLY A 260 -27.67 -5.87 -12.81
CA GLY A 260 -27.15 -4.87 -13.75
C GLY A 260 -26.27 -3.80 -13.14
N ASP A 261 -26.06 -3.80 -11.82
CA ASP A 261 -25.13 -2.87 -11.19
C ASP A 261 -23.67 -3.16 -11.64
N PRO A 262 -22.90 -2.13 -11.94
CA PRO A 262 -21.45 -2.23 -11.82
C PRO A 262 -21.10 -2.32 -10.34
N ALA A 263 -20.04 -3.03 -10.01
CA ALA A 263 -19.48 -3.07 -8.67
C ALA A 263 -17.96 -3.16 -8.77
N PHE A 264 -17.25 -2.21 -8.18
CA PHE A 264 -15.81 -2.28 -8.10
C PHE A 264 -15.34 -2.25 -6.65
N PHE A 265 -14.24 -2.90 -6.45
CA PHE A 265 -13.63 -3.07 -5.14
C PHE A 265 -12.18 -2.67 -5.23
N ASP A 266 -11.70 -1.96 -4.23
CA ASP A 266 -10.31 -1.71 -3.98
C ASP A 266 -9.94 -2.36 -2.65
N ILE A 267 -8.92 -3.18 -2.65
CA ILE A 267 -8.56 -3.98 -1.48
C ILE A 267 -7.18 -3.58 -1.01
N LEU A 268 -7.16 -2.92 0.15
CA LEU A 268 -5.96 -2.44 0.82
C LEU A 268 -5.70 -3.29 2.08
N HIS A 269 -4.60 -4.02 2.10
CA HIS A 269 -4.20 -4.76 3.28
C HIS A 269 -2.69 -4.76 3.50
N SER A 270 -2.23 -5.34 4.58
CA SER A 270 -0.83 -5.45 4.94
C SER A 270 -0.44 -6.88 5.29
N HIS A 271 0.57 -7.40 4.63
CA HIS A 271 1.22 -8.66 4.97
C HIS A 271 2.68 -8.42 5.37
N LEU A 272 3.04 -8.75 6.61
CA LEU A 272 4.37 -8.45 7.18
C LEU A 272 4.80 -6.98 6.99
N GLY A 273 3.81 -6.06 6.98
CA GLY A 273 3.97 -4.62 6.80
C GLY A 273 3.84 -4.13 5.36
N TYR A 274 4.02 -4.99 4.37
CA TYR A 274 3.91 -4.61 2.95
C TYR A 274 2.47 -4.59 2.50
N ARG A 275 2.10 -3.53 1.79
CA ARG A 275 0.71 -3.18 1.45
C ARG A 275 0.40 -3.46 0.01
N THR A 276 -0.90 -3.62 -0.26
CA THR A 276 -1.46 -3.70 -1.61
C THR A 276 -2.49 -2.62 -1.80
N CYS A 277 -2.71 -2.25 -3.06
CA CYS A 277 -3.80 -1.39 -3.50
C CYS A 277 -4.13 -1.77 -4.94
N TYR A 278 -5.26 -2.44 -5.18
CA TYR A 278 -5.73 -2.58 -6.55
C TYR A 278 -7.22 -2.81 -6.71
N TYR A 279 -7.76 -2.23 -7.78
CA TYR A 279 -9.17 -2.30 -8.13
C TYR A 279 -9.47 -3.41 -9.13
N ARG A 280 -10.64 -4.04 -8.92
CA ARG A 280 -11.33 -4.85 -9.91
C ARG A 280 -12.79 -4.42 -10.03
N THR A 281 -13.29 -4.35 -11.27
CA THR A 281 -14.68 -4.04 -11.59
C THR A 281 -15.42 -5.29 -12.04
N PHE A 282 -16.63 -5.48 -11.54
CA PHE A 282 -17.57 -6.53 -11.91
C PHE A 282 -18.87 -5.90 -12.40
N ALA A 283 -19.59 -6.60 -13.27
CA ALA A 283 -21.02 -6.39 -13.47
C ALA A 283 -21.79 -7.47 -12.70
N VAL A 284 -22.91 -7.13 -12.06
CA VAL A 284 -23.64 -8.07 -11.21
C VAL A 284 -24.91 -8.55 -11.88
N GLY A 285 -25.00 -9.83 -12.15
CA GLY A 285 -26.12 -10.48 -12.85
C GLY A 285 -26.09 -10.27 -14.37
N SER A 286 -25.83 -9.07 -14.84
CA SER A 286 -25.69 -8.74 -16.27
C SER A 286 -24.87 -7.49 -16.48
N ALA A 287 -24.26 -7.33 -17.64
CA ALA A 287 -23.52 -6.13 -18.05
C ALA A 287 -24.20 -5.43 -19.22
N SER A 288 -24.33 -4.12 -19.18
CA SER A 288 -24.78 -3.31 -20.31
C SER A 288 -23.64 -3.09 -21.35
N GLY A 289 -24.01 -2.64 -22.55
CA GLY A 289 -23.00 -2.21 -23.54
C GLY A 289 -22.14 -1.07 -23.02
N ALA A 290 -22.75 -0.04 -22.39
CA ALA A 290 -22.04 1.10 -21.83
C ALA A 290 -21.00 0.72 -20.75
N GLN A 291 -21.33 -0.25 -19.90
CA GLN A 291 -20.40 -0.77 -18.88
C GLN A 291 -19.22 -1.50 -19.53
N ARG A 292 -19.46 -2.31 -20.56
CA ARG A 292 -18.40 -3.01 -21.31
C ARG A 292 -17.49 -2.03 -22.02
N ASP A 293 -18.05 -1.02 -22.67
CA ASP A 293 -17.29 0.00 -23.38
C ASP A 293 -16.41 0.80 -22.41
N ALA A 294 -16.94 1.16 -21.24
CA ALA A 294 -16.17 1.83 -20.18
C ALA A 294 -15.01 0.96 -19.67
N TYR A 295 -15.27 -0.33 -19.48
CA TYR A 295 -14.23 -1.28 -19.04
C TYR A 295 -13.11 -1.44 -20.08
N VAL A 296 -13.50 -1.57 -21.36
CA VAL A 296 -12.54 -1.64 -22.47
C VAL A 296 -11.65 -0.40 -22.49
N ARG A 297 -12.22 0.79 -22.28
CA ARG A 297 -11.44 2.03 -22.19
C ARG A 297 -10.45 2.03 -21.04
N CYS A 298 -10.86 1.61 -19.84
CA CYS A 298 -9.94 1.44 -18.72
C CYS A 298 -8.78 0.50 -19.07
N ARG A 299 -9.09 -0.64 -19.70
CA ARG A 299 -8.07 -1.64 -20.07
C ARG A 299 -7.11 -1.09 -21.14
N GLU A 300 -7.62 -0.40 -22.17
CA GLU A 300 -6.79 0.21 -23.21
C GLU A 300 -5.77 1.21 -22.62
N TYR A 301 -6.20 2.08 -21.70
CA TYR A 301 -5.29 3.01 -21.03
C TYR A 301 -4.29 2.30 -20.12
N MET A 302 -4.73 1.30 -19.39
CA MET A 302 -3.85 0.49 -18.54
C MET A 302 -2.76 -0.21 -19.38
N ASP A 303 -3.13 -0.86 -20.49
CA ASP A 303 -2.19 -1.56 -21.35
C ASP A 303 -1.17 -0.60 -21.98
N GLN A 304 -1.61 0.58 -22.40
CA GLN A 304 -0.73 1.62 -22.94
C GLN A 304 0.24 2.13 -21.87
N ALA A 305 -0.23 2.35 -20.63
CA ALA A 305 0.61 2.77 -19.51
C ALA A 305 1.65 1.71 -19.15
N ILE A 306 1.23 0.45 -19.01
CA ILE A 306 2.12 -0.69 -18.71
C ILE A 306 3.21 -0.84 -19.78
N ALA A 307 2.87 -0.68 -21.07
CA ALA A 307 3.82 -0.80 -22.17
C ALA A 307 4.95 0.25 -22.13
N LEU A 308 4.78 1.35 -21.40
CA LEU A 308 5.80 2.39 -21.22
C LEU A 308 6.70 2.13 -20.01
N VAL A 309 6.30 1.24 -19.09
CA VAL A 309 7.05 1.00 -17.84
C VAL A 309 8.33 0.21 -18.14
N ARG A 310 9.47 0.87 -17.93
CA ARG A 310 10.82 0.29 -18.03
C ARG A 310 11.83 1.21 -17.36
N PRO A 311 13.03 0.73 -17.01
CA PRO A 311 14.09 1.61 -16.53
C PRO A 311 14.38 2.74 -17.52
N GLY A 312 14.52 3.95 -17.01
CA GLY A 312 14.77 5.17 -17.81
C GLY A 312 13.53 5.87 -18.36
N ALA A 313 12.36 5.24 -18.37
CA ALA A 313 11.10 5.96 -18.59
C ALA A 313 10.81 6.90 -17.40
N THR A 314 9.96 7.88 -17.61
CA THR A 314 9.60 8.84 -16.55
C THR A 314 8.12 8.73 -16.18
N THR A 315 7.78 9.21 -14.98
CA THR A 315 6.38 9.34 -14.58
C THR A 315 5.60 10.27 -15.54
N ALA A 316 6.26 11.25 -16.16
CA ALA A 316 5.65 12.13 -17.17
C ALA A 316 5.25 11.36 -18.45
N ASP A 317 6.08 10.41 -18.92
CA ASP A 317 5.77 9.60 -20.10
C ASP A 317 4.50 8.79 -19.88
N ILE A 318 4.32 8.24 -18.67
CA ILE A 318 3.18 7.40 -18.32
C ILE A 318 1.90 8.21 -18.13
N VAL A 319 1.93 9.32 -17.38
CA VAL A 319 0.72 10.10 -17.12
C VAL A 319 0.14 10.78 -18.37
N GLN A 320 0.93 10.92 -19.43
CA GLN A 320 0.43 11.45 -20.70
C GLN A 320 -0.53 10.49 -21.41
N VAL A 321 -0.48 9.19 -21.12
CA VAL A 321 -1.41 8.19 -21.67
C VAL A 321 -2.83 8.44 -21.16
N TRP A 322 -2.98 8.91 -19.93
CA TRP A 322 -4.29 9.11 -19.33
C TRP A 322 -5.01 10.33 -19.90
N PRO A 323 -6.35 10.26 -20.04
CA PRO A 323 -7.16 11.37 -20.48
C PRO A 323 -6.99 12.58 -19.56
N ARG A 324 -7.32 13.75 -20.11
CA ARG A 324 -7.35 14.99 -19.35
C ARG A 324 -8.60 15.07 -18.48
N ALA A 325 -8.54 15.87 -17.43
CA ALA A 325 -9.65 16.10 -16.52
C ALA A 325 -10.96 16.48 -17.21
N GLU A 326 -10.88 17.29 -18.27
CA GLU A 326 -12.04 17.77 -19.04
C GLU A 326 -12.77 16.63 -19.77
N GLU A 327 -12.09 15.55 -20.13
CA GLU A 327 -12.70 14.35 -20.77
C GLU A 327 -13.61 13.59 -19.78
N PHE A 328 -13.40 13.79 -18.49
CA PHE A 328 -14.26 13.26 -17.40
C PHE A 328 -15.32 14.27 -16.94
N GLY A 329 -15.37 15.48 -17.53
CA GLY A 329 -16.29 16.54 -17.16
C GLY A 329 -15.84 17.37 -15.95
N PHE A 330 -14.55 17.29 -15.56
CA PHE A 330 -13.98 18.12 -14.49
C PHE A 330 -13.32 19.38 -15.07
N ALA A 331 -13.25 20.43 -14.27
CA ALA A 331 -12.73 21.72 -14.72
C ALA A 331 -11.19 21.72 -14.88
N ASP A 332 -10.50 20.96 -14.07
CA ASP A 332 -9.05 20.86 -14.03
C ASP A 332 -8.57 19.56 -13.35
N GLU A 333 -7.26 19.31 -13.38
CA GLU A 333 -6.64 18.12 -12.81
C GLU A 333 -6.78 18.04 -11.27
N THR A 334 -6.92 19.18 -10.57
CA THR A 334 -7.17 19.18 -9.12
C THR A 334 -8.56 18.66 -8.80
N ALA A 335 -9.57 19.06 -9.60
CA ALA A 335 -10.93 18.59 -9.44
C ALA A 335 -11.10 17.10 -9.80
N ALA A 336 -10.25 16.60 -10.72
CA ALA A 336 -10.24 15.19 -11.15
C ALA A 336 -9.28 14.29 -10.35
N PHE A 337 -8.59 14.83 -9.34
CA PHE A 337 -7.60 14.08 -8.55
C PHE A 337 -8.16 12.77 -7.99
N ALA A 338 -7.34 11.75 -8.01
CA ALA A 338 -7.65 10.37 -7.60
C ALA A 338 -8.67 9.62 -8.50
N LEU A 339 -8.97 10.11 -9.70
CA LEU A 339 -9.72 9.32 -10.68
C LEU A 339 -8.81 8.41 -11.50
N GLN A 340 -7.64 8.92 -11.88
CA GLN A 340 -6.62 8.17 -12.62
C GLN A 340 -5.26 8.61 -12.16
N TYR A 341 -4.53 7.72 -11.56
CA TYR A 341 -3.16 7.94 -11.23
C TYR A 341 -2.45 6.67 -10.74
N GLY A 342 -1.21 6.80 -10.29
CA GLY A 342 -0.48 5.69 -9.69
C GLY A 342 0.44 6.20 -8.60
N HIS A 343 0.85 5.31 -7.74
CA HIS A 343 1.71 5.61 -6.60
C HIS A 343 2.59 4.42 -6.23
N GLY A 344 3.76 4.71 -5.67
CA GLY A 344 4.59 3.68 -5.07
C GLY A 344 3.86 2.97 -3.94
N VAL A 345 4.10 1.69 -3.81
CA VAL A 345 3.60 0.85 -2.73
C VAL A 345 4.77 0.15 -2.03
N GLY A 346 4.61 -0.11 -0.73
CA GLY A 346 5.64 -0.76 0.08
C GLY A 346 5.15 -0.95 1.51
N LEU A 347 5.89 -0.47 2.49
CA LEU A 347 5.42 -0.41 3.89
C LEU A 347 4.35 0.65 4.11
N SER A 348 4.26 1.65 3.22
CA SER A 348 3.14 2.59 3.14
C SER A 348 2.38 2.36 1.85
N ILE A 349 1.09 2.72 1.85
CA ILE A 349 0.28 2.69 0.64
C ILE A 349 0.71 3.76 -0.35
N TRP A 350 1.31 4.85 0.13
CA TRP A 350 1.76 5.99 -0.64
C TRP A 350 3.25 6.17 -0.48
N GLU A 351 4.00 5.80 -1.52
CA GLU A 351 5.45 5.96 -1.62
C GLU A 351 5.83 6.61 -2.96
N LYS A 352 7.11 6.88 -3.18
CA LYS A 352 7.62 7.26 -4.50
C LYS A 352 7.72 6.03 -5.41
N PRO A 353 7.51 6.21 -6.75
CA PRO A 353 7.12 7.45 -7.42
C PRO A 353 5.62 7.74 -7.33
N ILE A 354 5.22 9.00 -7.64
CA ILE A 354 3.82 9.39 -7.84
C ILE A 354 3.58 9.65 -9.33
N PHE A 355 2.49 9.09 -9.85
CA PHE A 355 2.03 9.30 -11.23
C PHE A 355 0.79 10.17 -11.21
N SER A 356 0.94 11.45 -11.42
CA SER A 356 -0.15 12.42 -11.42
C SER A 356 0.13 13.55 -12.41
N ARG A 357 -0.87 13.90 -13.21
CA ARG A 357 -0.74 15.06 -14.12
C ARG A 357 -0.53 16.38 -13.36
N LEU A 358 -0.91 16.44 -12.08
CA LEU A 358 -0.64 17.61 -11.21
C LEU A 358 0.84 17.81 -10.90
N VAL A 359 1.65 16.75 -10.94
CA VAL A 359 3.03 16.78 -10.46
C VAL A 359 4.01 16.28 -11.50
N SER A 360 3.74 15.13 -12.12
CA SER A 360 4.73 14.41 -12.92
C SER A 360 5.14 15.13 -14.21
N LEU A 361 4.29 15.99 -14.76
CA LEU A 361 4.62 16.76 -15.96
C LEU A 361 5.69 17.82 -15.70
N ASP A 362 5.65 18.47 -14.54
CA ASP A 362 6.60 19.51 -14.14
C ASP A 362 7.79 18.95 -13.36
N HIS A 363 7.59 17.83 -12.67
CA HIS A 363 8.57 17.16 -11.81
C HIS A 363 8.63 15.65 -12.11
N PRO A 364 9.09 15.24 -13.31
CA PRO A 364 9.16 13.84 -13.68
C PRO A 364 10.18 13.08 -12.84
N GLU A 365 9.79 11.92 -12.35
CA GLU A 365 10.71 10.96 -11.71
C GLU A 365 11.11 9.88 -12.72
N VAL A 366 12.40 9.51 -12.75
CA VAL A 366 12.90 8.44 -13.60
C VAL A 366 12.62 7.09 -12.94
N LEU A 367 12.09 6.15 -13.70
CA LEU A 367 11.84 4.78 -13.24
C LEU A 367 13.14 3.98 -13.21
N GLU A 368 13.35 3.25 -12.14
CA GLU A 368 14.52 2.41 -11.90
C GLU A 368 14.08 0.97 -11.60
N GLU A 369 14.94 0.00 -11.94
CA GLU A 369 14.74 -1.40 -11.58
C GLU A 369 14.50 -1.56 -10.07
N GLY A 370 13.53 -2.38 -9.70
CA GLY A 370 13.12 -2.62 -8.32
C GLY A 370 12.12 -1.61 -7.76
N MET A 371 11.70 -0.60 -8.51
CA MET A 371 10.53 0.19 -8.12
C MET A 371 9.26 -0.66 -8.19
N VAL A 372 8.38 -0.50 -7.21
CA VAL A 372 7.05 -1.14 -7.17
C VAL A 372 6.01 -0.08 -6.94
N PHE A 373 4.98 -0.10 -7.76
CA PHE A 373 3.91 0.89 -7.73
C PHE A 373 2.61 0.32 -8.30
N ALA A 374 1.50 0.91 -7.90
CA ALA A 374 0.19 0.72 -8.49
C ALA A 374 -0.02 1.73 -9.63
N LEU A 375 -0.66 1.29 -10.70
CA LEU A 375 -1.23 2.14 -11.75
C LEU A 375 -2.71 1.88 -11.83
N GLU A 376 -3.52 2.93 -11.87
CA GLU A 376 -4.96 2.82 -11.87
C GLU A 376 -5.64 3.66 -12.96
N THR A 377 -6.77 3.16 -13.48
CA THR A 377 -7.58 3.80 -14.50
C THR A 377 -9.02 3.89 -14.06
N TYR A 378 -9.72 4.90 -14.54
CA TYR A 378 -11.14 5.11 -14.32
C TYR A 378 -11.78 5.61 -15.62
N TRP A 379 -13.01 5.12 -15.91
CA TRP A 379 -13.80 5.65 -17.02
C TRP A 379 -15.29 5.66 -16.67
N PRO A 380 -15.96 6.83 -16.73
CA PRO A 380 -17.40 6.90 -16.59
C PRO A 380 -18.08 6.31 -17.82
N ALA A 381 -19.12 5.53 -17.64
CA ALA A 381 -19.87 4.95 -18.75
C ALA A 381 -20.83 5.97 -19.37
N ALA A 382 -21.19 5.75 -20.62
CA ALA A 382 -22.10 6.64 -21.37
C ALA A 382 -23.54 6.66 -20.83
N ASP A 383 -23.90 5.76 -19.92
CA ASP A 383 -25.20 5.75 -19.25
C ASP A 383 -25.35 6.83 -18.16
N GLY A 384 -24.27 7.53 -17.79
CA GLY A 384 -24.25 8.67 -16.87
C GLY A 384 -24.30 8.32 -15.39
N TRP A 385 -24.24 7.01 -15.02
CA TRP A 385 -24.29 6.58 -13.61
C TRP A 385 -23.35 5.42 -13.27
N SER A 386 -22.96 4.63 -14.24
CA SER A 386 -21.98 3.57 -14.03
C SER A 386 -20.57 4.00 -14.43
N ALA A 387 -19.57 3.25 -13.99
CA ALA A 387 -18.18 3.45 -14.34
C ALA A 387 -17.42 2.13 -14.26
N ALA A 388 -16.22 2.09 -14.82
CA ALA A 388 -15.25 1.06 -14.60
C ALA A 388 -13.98 1.62 -13.95
N ARG A 389 -13.29 0.78 -13.17
CA ARG A 389 -11.99 1.08 -12.57
C ARG A 389 -11.14 -0.19 -12.56
N ILE A 390 -9.89 -0.06 -12.98
CA ILE A 390 -8.89 -1.13 -12.99
C ILE A 390 -7.61 -0.57 -12.39
N GLU A 391 -6.95 -1.33 -11.55
CA GLU A 391 -5.65 -1.00 -11.00
C GLU A 391 -4.78 -2.25 -10.97
N GLU A 392 -3.50 -2.08 -11.30
CA GLU A 392 -2.49 -3.14 -11.31
C GLU A 392 -1.26 -2.71 -10.53
N GLU A 393 -0.72 -3.59 -9.72
CA GLU A 393 0.60 -3.39 -9.14
C GLU A 393 1.69 -3.98 -10.04
N LEU A 394 2.77 -3.20 -10.22
CA LEU A 394 3.87 -3.52 -11.11
C LEU A 394 5.23 -3.42 -10.41
N VAL A 395 6.12 -4.32 -10.81
CA VAL A 395 7.56 -4.25 -10.46
C VAL A 395 8.32 -3.86 -11.72
N VAL A 396 9.16 -2.83 -11.65
CA VAL A 396 10.09 -2.49 -12.73
C VAL A 396 11.23 -3.49 -12.76
N THR A 397 11.39 -4.19 -13.89
CA THR A 397 12.46 -5.17 -14.13
C THR A 397 13.63 -4.54 -14.89
N ALA A 398 14.67 -5.30 -15.18
CA ALA A 398 15.85 -4.79 -15.89
C ALA A 398 15.55 -4.25 -17.31
N ASP A 399 14.51 -4.75 -17.97
CA ASP A 399 14.16 -4.46 -19.37
C ASP A 399 12.69 -4.07 -19.62
N GLY A 400 11.88 -4.02 -18.56
CA GLY A 400 10.44 -3.71 -18.65
C GLY A 400 9.78 -3.68 -17.28
N CYS A 401 8.64 -4.37 -17.14
CA CYS A 401 7.96 -4.55 -15.86
C CYS A 401 7.25 -5.90 -15.78
N GLU A 402 6.95 -6.30 -14.56
CA GLU A 402 6.09 -7.44 -14.25
C GLU A 402 4.86 -6.97 -13.48
N VAL A 403 3.66 -7.36 -13.93
CA VAL A 403 2.41 -7.17 -13.19
C VAL A 403 2.32 -8.28 -12.15
N ILE A 404 2.25 -7.91 -10.86
CA ILE A 404 2.21 -8.86 -9.74
C ILE A 404 0.80 -9.15 -9.21
N THR A 405 -0.20 -8.39 -9.63
CA THR A 405 -1.63 -8.68 -9.43
C THR A 405 -2.10 -9.67 -10.48
N LYS A 406 -2.73 -10.78 -10.08
CA LYS A 406 -3.01 -11.89 -11.01
C LYS A 406 -4.50 -12.21 -11.15
N PHE A 407 -5.39 -11.65 -10.32
CA PHE A 407 -6.83 -11.82 -10.56
C PHE A 407 -7.20 -11.17 -11.90
N PRO A 408 -7.99 -11.85 -12.78
CA PRO A 408 -8.25 -11.41 -14.14
C PRO A 408 -8.78 -9.97 -14.25
N ALA A 409 -8.24 -9.22 -15.22
CA ALA A 409 -8.65 -7.85 -15.55
C ALA A 409 -8.73 -7.59 -17.06
N GLU A 410 -8.63 -8.63 -17.88
CA GLU A 410 -8.64 -8.52 -19.34
C GLU A 410 -10.05 -8.21 -19.89
N GLU A 411 -11.10 -8.64 -19.16
CA GLU A 411 -12.49 -8.41 -19.53
C GLU A 411 -13.37 -8.12 -18.30
N LEU A 412 -14.49 -7.46 -18.55
CA LEU A 412 -15.50 -7.21 -17.50
C LEU A 412 -16.19 -8.51 -17.11
N LEU A 413 -15.86 -9.03 -15.94
CA LEU A 413 -16.46 -10.23 -15.39
C LEU A 413 -17.89 -9.98 -14.92
N VAL A 414 -18.81 -10.92 -15.20
CA VAL A 414 -20.21 -10.87 -14.76
C VAL A 414 -20.42 -11.84 -13.63
N ALA A 415 -20.48 -11.33 -12.40
CA ALA A 415 -20.71 -12.10 -11.20
C ALA A 415 -22.19 -12.38 -10.93
N GLY A 416 -22.49 -13.47 -10.21
CA GLY A 416 -23.84 -13.79 -9.76
C GLY A 416 -24.87 -14.06 -10.86
N ARG A 417 -24.41 -14.42 -12.05
CA ARG A 417 -25.26 -14.77 -13.18
C ARG A 417 -25.92 -16.12 -12.92
N LYS A 418 -27.22 -16.10 -12.59
CA LYS A 418 -28.01 -17.30 -12.31
C LYS A 418 -29.13 -17.42 -13.31
N TYR A 419 -29.25 -18.60 -13.92
CA TYR A 419 -30.28 -18.93 -14.93
C TYR A 419 -31.43 -19.77 -14.40
N TRP A 420 -31.64 -19.84 -13.08
CA TRP A 420 -32.66 -20.64 -12.44
C TRP A 420 -33.98 -19.88 -12.12
N THR A 421 -34.16 -18.71 -12.71
CA THR A 421 -35.50 -18.12 -12.89
C THR A 421 -36.16 -18.81 -14.07
N VAL A 422 -37.48 -18.87 -14.09
CA VAL A 422 -38.28 -19.52 -15.16
C VAL A 422 -37.84 -19.05 -16.56
N GLY A 423 -37.29 -17.83 -16.70
CA GLY A 423 -36.72 -17.35 -17.95
C GLY A 423 -35.27 -17.80 -18.18
N GLY A 424 -34.46 -18.11 -17.15
CA GLY A 424 -33.06 -18.48 -17.25
C GLY A 424 -32.86 -19.91 -17.80
N GLU A 425 -33.67 -20.87 -17.38
CA GLU A 425 -33.63 -22.24 -17.94
C GLU A 425 -34.03 -22.27 -19.43
N LEU A 426 -34.99 -21.46 -19.81
CA LEU A 426 -35.41 -21.32 -21.20
C LEU A 426 -34.35 -20.69 -22.09
N ASN A 427 -33.60 -19.76 -21.58
CA ASN A 427 -32.51 -19.11 -22.32
C ASN A 427 -31.31 -20.04 -22.54
N THR A 428 -30.92 -20.84 -21.55
CA THR A 428 -29.85 -21.86 -21.72
C THR A 428 -30.22 -22.92 -22.74
N ARG A 429 -31.49 -23.32 -22.80
CA ARG A 429 -31.97 -24.26 -23.83
C ARG A 429 -32.01 -23.63 -25.25
N ARG A 430 -32.30 -22.33 -25.36
CA ARG A 430 -32.28 -21.62 -26.65
C ARG A 430 -30.87 -21.44 -27.18
N GLU A 431 -29.90 -21.12 -26.33
CA GLU A 431 -28.48 -20.99 -26.73
C GLU A 431 -27.93 -22.36 -27.20
N SER A 432 -28.24 -23.44 -26.49
CA SER A 432 -27.85 -24.79 -26.94
C SER A 432 -28.50 -25.23 -28.25
N GLN A 433 -29.74 -24.79 -28.53
CA GLN A 433 -30.42 -25.08 -29.80
C GLN A 433 -29.93 -24.21 -30.94
N SER A 434 -29.51 -22.97 -30.69
CA SER A 434 -28.89 -22.10 -31.74
C SER A 434 -27.53 -22.63 -32.21
N HIS A 435 -26.77 -23.26 -31.34
CA HIS A 435 -25.49 -23.90 -31.72
C HIS A 435 -25.68 -25.20 -32.50
N LEU A 436 -26.80 -25.89 -32.33
CA LEU A 436 -27.12 -27.09 -33.11
C LEU A 436 -27.60 -26.77 -34.53
N ASN A 437 -28.33 -25.64 -34.72
CA ASN A 437 -28.83 -25.22 -36.02
C ASN A 437 -27.78 -24.51 -36.90
N THR A 438 -26.62 -24.18 -36.41
CA THR A 438 -25.52 -23.57 -37.22
C THR A 438 -24.54 -24.60 -37.77
N ARG A 439 -24.68 -25.89 -37.46
CA ARG A 439 -23.83 -26.96 -38.01
C ARG A 439 -24.41 -27.67 -39.26
N ASP A 440 -25.66 -27.36 -39.67
CA ASP A 440 -26.32 -27.97 -40.80
C ASP A 440 -26.70 -26.94 -41.91
N ARG A 441 -25.84 -25.97 -42.16
CA ARG A 441 -25.94 -25.13 -43.36
C ARG A 441 -24.56 -24.88 -44.00
#